data_41593855cef375e44650c20c531f6536
#
_entry.id   41593855cef375e44650c20c531f6536
#
_cell.length_a   1.000
_cell.length_b   1.000
_cell.length_c   1.000
_cell.angle_alpha   90.00
_cell.angle_beta   90.00
_cell.angle_gamma   90.00
#
_symmetry.space_group_name_H-M   'P 1'
#
loop_
_entity.id
_entity.type
_entity.pdbx_description
1 polymer ?
#
loop_
_entity_poly.entity_id
_entity_poly.type
_entity_poly.pdbx_seq_one_letter_code
_entity_poly.pdbx_strand_id
1 'polypeptide(L)'
;MTYEGARSITGPFLAVLGASGAVVGFVAGLGELLGYGVRLISGYLSDRTGKYWPITILGYILNLFAVPLLALAGSWQLAAILMITERIGKAIRTPARDAMLSHATSEVGRGWGFGLHEAMDQIGAIAGPLIVALVLYLRGGYQTGFAVLLIPALLAIIVLLVARHLYPTPRELEASQAVLTGKGLPGTFWLYLAGVAFIAAGYVDYPLIAYHLGKGSLVASNWIPVLYAVAMGADALAALIFGYLYDRIGIYVLAIAALVSSMFAPLVFLGGFAMALVGMVIWGIGMGAQESVLRAAVANMISIDRRGTAYGVFNTIYGIFWFAGSALMGMLYDFSAGYVVAFSVATQLLSVLIMLYVGKKATT
;
A
#
# COMPACT_ATOMS: atom_id res chain seq x y z
N MET A 1 -11.32 -2.93 -4.72
CA MET A 1 -12.25 -2.03 -5.47
C MET A 1 -12.63 -0.79 -4.67
N THR A 2 -13.34 -0.88 -3.52
CA THR A 2 -13.85 0.30 -2.79
C THR A 2 -12.75 1.26 -2.35
N TYR A 3 -11.78 0.80 -1.57
CA TYR A 3 -10.71 1.67 -1.06
C TYR A 3 -9.71 2.12 -2.14
N GLU A 4 -9.42 1.28 -3.15
CA GLU A 4 -8.54 1.68 -4.26
C GLU A 4 -9.23 2.71 -5.19
N GLY A 5 -10.55 2.56 -5.43
CA GLY A 5 -11.33 3.59 -6.10
C GLY A 5 -11.26 4.94 -5.36
N ALA A 6 -11.44 4.93 -4.03
CA ALA A 6 -11.30 6.14 -3.24
C ALA A 6 -9.87 6.71 -3.28
N ARG A 7 -8.85 5.87 -3.10
CA ARG A 7 -7.43 6.28 -3.12
C ARG A 7 -7.09 7.03 -4.40
N SER A 8 -7.68 6.65 -5.53
CA SER A 8 -7.43 7.27 -6.83
C SER A 8 -7.81 8.75 -6.91
N ILE A 9 -8.71 9.24 -6.03
CA ILE A 9 -9.22 10.63 -6.04
C ILE A 9 -9.06 11.37 -4.71
N THR A 10 -8.52 10.76 -3.66
CA THR A 10 -8.37 11.41 -2.34
C THR A 10 -7.47 12.63 -2.38
N GLY A 11 -6.36 12.59 -3.14
CA GLY A 11 -5.45 13.73 -3.28
C GLY A 11 -6.12 14.98 -3.86
N PRO A 12 -6.70 14.90 -5.07
CA PRO A 12 -7.44 16.01 -5.66
C PRO A 12 -8.63 16.47 -4.82
N PHE A 13 -9.33 15.55 -4.16
CA PHE A 13 -10.44 15.90 -3.28
C PHE A 13 -9.97 16.73 -2.07
N LEU A 14 -8.86 16.34 -1.43
CA LEU A 14 -8.25 17.14 -0.35
C LEU A 14 -7.82 18.53 -0.86
N ALA A 15 -7.31 18.62 -2.10
CA ALA A 15 -6.98 19.92 -2.72
C ALA A 15 -8.22 20.82 -2.86
N VAL A 16 -9.34 20.27 -3.34
CA VAL A 16 -10.62 21.00 -3.47
C VAL A 16 -11.13 21.47 -2.10
N LEU A 17 -10.90 20.70 -1.04
CA LEU A 17 -11.24 21.05 0.34
C LEU A 17 -10.24 22.02 1.00
N GLY A 18 -9.23 22.51 0.25
CA GLY A 18 -8.27 23.51 0.72
C GLY A 18 -7.08 22.94 1.51
N ALA A 19 -6.82 21.63 1.42
CA ALA A 19 -5.62 21.05 2.03
C ALA A 19 -4.35 21.47 1.26
N SER A 20 -3.23 21.65 1.98
CA SER A 20 -1.90 21.84 1.39
C SER A 20 -1.26 20.50 1.05
N GLY A 21 -0.16 20.51 0.28
CA GLY A 21 0.65 19.32 -0.01
C GLY A 21 1.19 18.69 1.27
N ALA A 22 1.58 19.50 2.27
CA ALA A 22 2.00 19.04 3.59
C ALA A 22 0.91 18.22 4.29
N VAL A 23 -0.36 18.70 4.26
CA VAL A 23 -1.51 17.96 4.83
C VAL A 23 -1.72 16.64 4.10
N VAL A 24 -1.69 16.63 2.77
CA VAL A 24 -1.88 15.41 1.97
C VAL A 24 -0.81 14.37 2.29
N GLY A 25 0.47 14.77 2.28
CA GLY A 25 1.58 13.89 2.60
C GLY A 25 1.53 13.35 4.04
N PHE A 26 1.18 14.23 5.01
CA PHE A 26 1.02 13.82 6.41
C PHE A 26 -0.11 12.82 6.60
N VAL A 27 -1.29 13.08 6.05
CA VAL A 27 -2.48 12.20 6.17
C VAL A 27 -2.24 10.85 5.50
N ALA A 28 -1.66 10.84 4.29
CA ALA A 28 -1.35 9.62 3.57
C ALA A 28 -0.32 8.77 4.35
N GLY A 29 0.80 9.36 4.75
CA GLY A 29 1.83 8.67 5.50
C GLY A 29 1.38 8.21 6.89
N LEU A 30 0.60 9.02 7.63
CA LEU A 30 0.04 8.63 8.93
C LEU A 30 -0.91 7.44 8.79
N GLY A 31 -1.71 7.40 7.73
CA GLY A 31 -2.56 6.26 7.43
C GLY A 31 -1.77 4.97 7.25
N GLU A 32 -0.64 5.01 6.54
CA GLU A 32 0.23 3.83 6.37
C GLU A 32 0.92 3.43 7.69
N LEU A 33 1.46 4.39 8.45
CA LEU A 33 2.07 4.11 9.76
C LEU A 33 1.10 3.42 10.71
N LEU A 34 -0.12 3.97 10.85
CA LEU A 34 -1.17 3.37 11.66
C LEU A 34 -1.61 2.02 11.10
N GLY A 35 -1.64 1.88 9.77
CA GLY A 35 -1.89 0.62 9.08
C GLY A 35 -0.93 -0.48 9.51
N TYR A 36 0.36 -0.21 9.59
CA TYR A 36 1.34 -1.18 10.06
C TYR A 36 1.25 -1.43 11.57
N GLY A 37 1.12 -0.39 12.39
CA GLY A 37 1.05 -0.50 13.85
C GLY A 37 -0.19 -1.27 14.34
N VAL A 38 -1.36 -0.93 13.81
CA VAL A 38 -2.63 -1.56 14.19
C VAL A 38 -2.69 -3.03 13.77
N ARG A 39 -2.05 -3.42 12.66
CA ARG A 39 -1.97 -4.85 12.25
C ARG A 39 -1.32 -5.72 13.32
N LEU A 40 -0.27 -5.25 13.97
CA LEU A 40 0.40 -6.00 15.05
C LEU A 40 -0.55 -6.25 16.22
N ILE A 41 -1.26 -5.20 16.64
CA ILE A 41 -2.23 -5.27 17.75
C ILE A 41 -3.41 -6.17 17.39
N SER A 42 -3.97 -6.00 16.19
CA SER A 42 -5.11 -6.79 15.71
C SER A 42 -4.75 -8.26 15.54
N GLY A 43 -3.57 -8.58 14.99
CA GLY A 43 -3.07 -9.95 14.90
C GLY A 43 -2.95 -10.58 16.28
N TYR A 44 -2.27 -9.94 17.22
CA TYR A 44 -2.14 -10.43 18.58
C TYR A 44 -3.50 -10.65 19.26
N LEU A 45 -4.45 -9.72 19.07
CA LEU A 45 -5.79 -9.83 19.65
C LEU A 45 -6.60 -10.97 19.04
N SER A 46 -6.54 -11.16 17.73
CA SER A 46 -7.25 -12.25 17.05
C SER A 46 -6.72 -13.62 17.48
N ASP A 47 -5.40 -13.77 17.60
CA ASP A 47 -4.77 -15.02 18.03
C ASP A 47 -5.10 -15.34 19.50
N ARG A 48 -5.00 -14.31 20.38
CA ARG A 48 -5.26 -14.50 21.80
C ARG A 48 -6.74 -14.81 22.13
N THR A 49 -7.67 -14.21 21.38
CA THR A 49 -9.11 -14.32 21.67
C THR A 49 -9.81 -15.37 20.85
N GLY A 50 -9.22 -15.85 19.75
CA GLY A 50 -9.87 -16.74 18.77
C GLY A 50 -11.04 -16.09 18.03
N LYS A 51 -11.28 -14.78 18.22
CA LYS A 51 -12.44 -14.05 17.68
C LYS A 51 -12.15 -13.51 16.26
N TYR A 52 -11.79 -14.37 15.32
CA TYR A 52 -11.43 -13.97 13.97
C TYR A 52 -12.58 -13.27 13.23
N TRP A 53 -13.80 -13.83 13.23
CA TRP A 53 -14.94 -13.23 12.55
C TRP A 53 -15.34 -11.84 13.06
N PRO A 54 -15.52 -11.61 14.39
CA PRO A 54 -15.87 -10.28 14.88
C PRO A 54 -14.84 -9.22 14.52
N ILE A 55 -13.54 -9.55 14.64
CA ILE A 55 -12.45 -8.63 14.31
C ILE A 55 -12.43 -8.32 12.81
N THR A 56 -12.58 -9.34 11.96
CA THR A 56 -12.65 -9.17 10.50
C THR A 56 -13.84 -8.31 10.11
N ILE A 57 -15.05 -8.60 10.60
CA ILE A 57 -16.26 -7.84 10.26
C ILE A 57 -16.13 -6.38 10.71
N LEU A 58 -15.67 -6.13 11.94
CA LEU A 58 -15.44 -4.77 12.43
C LEU A 58 -14.48 -4.00 11.51
N GLY A 59 -13.36 -4.62 11.14
CA GLY A 59 -12.40 -4.01 10.24
C GLY A 59 -12.97 -3.73 8.84
N TYR A 60 -13.79 -4.64 8.29
CA TYR A 60 -14.47 -4.41 7.01
C TYR A 60 -15.51 -3.29 7.10
N ILE A 61 -16.29 -3.20 8.17
CA ILE A 61 -17.26 -2.13 8.37
C ILE A 61 -16.52 -0.78 8.41
N LEU A 62 -15.48 -0.64 9.22
CA LEU A 62 -14.69 0.60 9.31
C LEU A 62 -14.05 0.96 7.97
N ASN A 63 -13.39 0.01 7.30
CA ASN A 63 -12.71 0.23 6.03
C ASN A 63 -13.68 0.61 4.91
N LEU A 64 -14.78 -0.14 4.75
CA LEU A 64 -15.65 -0.01 3.59
C LEU A 64 -16.64 1.15 3.73
N PHE A 65 -17.12 1.47 4.93
CA PHE A 65 -18.07 2.58 5.12
C PHE A 65 -17.38 3.96 5.27
N ALA A 66 -16.12 4.01 5.73
CA ALA A 66 -15.37 5.26 5.74
C ALA A 66 -15.25 5.88 4.33
N VAL A 67 -15.17 5.04 3.29
CA VAL A 67 -15.04 5.49 1.90
C VAL A 67 -16.27 6.25 1.39
N PRO A 68 -17.50 5.70 1.38
CA PRO A 68 -18.67 6.45 0.92
C PRO A 68 -19.01 7.65 1.81
N LEU A 69 -18.63 7.61 3.10
CA LEU A 69 -18.77 8.76 3.99
C LEU A 69 -17.91 9.96 3.57
N LEU A 70 -16.83 9.76 2.80
CA LEU A 70 -16.07 10.85 2.19
C LEU A 70 -16.94 11.74 1.28
N ALA A 71 -18.02 11.20 0.70
CA ALA A 71 -18.98 11.99 -0.07
C ALA A 71 -19.64 13.12 0.74
N LEU A 72 -19.71 12.96 2.07
CA LEU A 72 -20.30 13.92 3.00
C LEU A 72 -19.26 14.86 3.63
N ALA A 73 -17.97 14.68 3.32
CA ALA A 73 -16.91 15.49 3.91
C ALA A 73 -16.92 16.91 3.31
N GLY A 74 -17.30 17.90 4.12
CA GLY A 74 -17.28 19.31 3.77
C GLY A 74 -15.99 20.03 4.14
N SER A 75 -15.03 19.34 4.76
CA SER A 75 -13.73 19.90 5.15
C SER A 75 -12.63 18.85 5.01
N TRP A 76 -11.38 19.31 4.79
CA TRP A 76 -10.25 18.40 4.68
C TRP A 76 -9.97 17.63 5.98
N GLN A 77 -10.28 18.21 7.14
CA GLN A 77 -10.11 17.56 8.46
C GLN A 77 -11.00 16.32 8.58
N LEU A 78 -12.29 16.45 8.20
CA LEU A 78 -13.21 15.32 8.21
C LEU A 78 -12.80 14.26 7.18
N ALA A 79 -12.39 14.69 5.98
CA ALA A 79 -11.87 13.77 4.97
C ALA A 79 -10.63 13.02 5.48
N ALA A 80 -9.68 13.70 6.14
CA ALA A 80 -8.49 13.09 6.73
C ALA A 80 -8.84 12.03 7.80
N ILE A 81 -9.78 12.34 8.70
CA ILE A 81 -10.24 11.38 9.71
C ILE A 81 -10.83 10.13 9.06
N LEU A 82 -11.65 10.30 8.02
CA LEU A 82 -12.25 9.17 7.30
C LEU A 82 -11.19 8.34 6.56
N MET A 83 -10.19 8.97 5.93
CA MET A 83 -9.07 8.28 5.29
C MET A 83 -8.25 7.47 6.30
N ILE A 84 -7.96 8.04 7.46
CA ILE A 84 -7.26 7.34 8.55
C ILE A 84 -8.12 6.19 9.08
N THR A 85 -9.42 6.39 9.25
CA THR A 85 -10.37 5.35 9.69
C THR A 85 -10.42 4.19 8.69
N GLU A 86 -10.41 4.49 7.38
CA GLU A 86 -10.31 3.48 6.33
C GLU A 86 -9.06 2.62 6.49
N ARG A 87 -7.88 3.23 6.71
CA ARG A 87 -6.60 2.53 6.90
C ARG A 87 -6.58 1.67 8.17
N ILE A 88 -7.10 2.21 9.28
CA ILE A 88 -7.26 1.46 10.54
C ILE A 88 -8.16 0.25 10.33
N GLY A 89 -9.30 0.41 9.65
CA GLY A 89 -10.21 -0.69 9.33
C GLY A 89 -9.52 -1.79 8.50
N LYS A 90 -8.75 -1.41 7.47
CA LYS A 90 -7.93 -2.33 6.68
C LYS A 90 -6.91 -3.07 7.55
N ALA A 91 -6.27 -2.37 8.47
CA ALA A 91 -5.28 -2.94 9.37
C ALA A 91 -5.90 -3.93 10.38
N ILE A 92 -7.09 -3.62 10.91
CA ILE A 92 -7.82 -4.50 11.83
C ILE A 92 -8.20 -5.83 11.16
N ARG A 93 -8.74 -5.77 9.93
CA ARG A 93 -9.28 -6.98 9.26
C ARG A 93 -8.21 -7.92 8.72
N THR A 94 -7.06 -7.37 8.28
CA THR A 94 -6.07 -8.11 7.48
C THR A 94 -5.52 -9.35 8.18
N PRO A 95 -4.99 -9.30 9.42
CA PRO A 95 -4.42 -10.50 10.06
C PRO A 95 -5.44 -11.61 10.28
N ALA A 96 -6.62 -11.26 10.80
CA ALA A 96 -7.67 -12.22 11.09
C ALA A 96 -8.23 -12.85 9.79
N ARG A 97 -8.39 -12.07 8.71
CA ARG A 97 -8.79 -12.57 7.40
C ARG A 97 -7.76 -13.53 6.83
N ASP A 98 -6.48 -13.15 6.84
CA ASP A 98 -5.40 -13.95 6.25
C ASP A 98 -5.24 -15.28 7.00
N ALA A 99 -5.41 -15.28 8.32
CA ALA A 99 -5.44 -16.50 9.12
C ALA A 99 -6.58 -17.43 8.70
N MET A 100 -7.82 -16.91 8.56
CA MET A 100 -8.96 -17.69 8.08
C MET A 100 -8.77 -18.19 6.64
N LEU A 101 -8.21 -17.37 5.75
CA LEU A 101 -7.93 -17.74 4.37
C LEU A 101 -6.89 -18.87 4.30
N SER A 102 -5.80 -18.76 5.08
CA SER A 102 -4.77 -19.79 5.17
C SER A 102 -5.34 -21.15 5.60
N HIS A 103 -6.31 -21.15 6.52
CA HIS A 103 -6.99 -22.36 6.93
C HIS A 103 -7.93 -22.90 5.84
N ALA A 104 -8.79 -22.07 5.29
CA ALA A 104 -9.77 -22.46 4.26
C ALA A 104 -9.11 -23.02 2.97
N THR A 105 -7.87 -22.62 2.68
CA THR A 105 -7.13 -23.04 1.48
C THR A 105 -6.15 -24.20 1.73
N SER A 106 -6.13 -24.76 2.95
CA SER A 106 -5.22 -25.86 3.31
C SER A 106 -5.39 -27.12 2.43
N GLU A 107 -6.64 -27.44 2.02
CA GLU A 107 -6.94 -28.62 1.21
C GLU A 107 -6.69 -28.42 -0.30
N VAL A 108 -6.90 -27.19 -0.81
CA VAL A 108 -6.70 -26.87 -2.25
C VAL A 108 -5.30 -26.36 -2.56
N GLY A 109 -4.48 -26.16 -1.53
CA GLY A 109 -3.14 -25.58 -1.63
C GLY A 109 -3.14 -24.10 -1.25
N ARG A 110 -2.40 -23.75 -0.19
CA ARG A 110 -2.29 -22.37 0.32
C ARG A 110 -1.81 -21.40 -0.75
N GLY A 111 -0.81 -21.82 -1.54
CA GLY A 111 -0.28 -20.98 -2.62
C GLY A 111 -1.33 -20.60 -3.66
N TRP A 112 -2.15 -21.54 -4.09
CA TRP A 112 -3.27 -21.30 -5.02
C TRP A 112 -4.34 -20.38 -4.41
N GLY A 113 -4.73 -20.63 -3.15
CA GLY A 113 -5.74 -19.82 -2.46
C GLY A 113 -5.33 -18.37 -2.30
N PHE A 114 -4.09 -18.11 -1.85
CA PHE A 114 -3.55 -16.74 -1.76
C PHE A 114 -3.34 -16.12 -3.13
N GLY A 115 -2.91 -16.87 -4.14
CA GLY A 115 -2.75 -16.40 -5.51
C GLY A 115 -4.08 -15.97 -6.13
N LEU A 116 -5.16 -16.74 -5.92
CA LEU A 116 -6.50 -16.36 -6.38
C LEU A 116 -7.01 -15.10 -5.65
N HIS A 117 -6.78 -15.03 -4.33
CA HIS A 117 -7.13 -13.84 -3.54
C HIS A 117 -6.42 -12.59 -4.05
N GLU A 118 -5.11 -12.67 -4.32
CA GLU A 118 -4.33 -11.56 -4.86
C GLU A 118 -4.81 -11.14 -6.25
N ALA A 119 -5.08 -12.11 -7.15
CA ALA A 119 -5.62 -11.81 -8.47
C ALA A 119 -6.97 -11.07 -8.40
N MET A 120 -7.85 -11.47 -7.48
CA MET A 120 -9.12 -10.77 -7.26
C MET A 120 -8.92 -9.37 -6.66
N ASP A 121 -7.93 -9.19 -5.77
CA ASP A 121 -7.59 -7.88 -5.19
C ASP A 121 -7.07 -6.93 -6.29
N GLN A 122 -6.20 -7.41 -7.18
CA GLN A 122 -5.68 -6.64 -8.32
C GLN A 122 -6.78 -6.27 -9.34
N ILE A 123 -7.71 -7.17 -9.65
CA ILE A 123 -8.90 -6.85 -10.45
C ILE A 123 -9.68 -5.70 -9.78
N GLY A 124 -9.87 -5.78 -8.46
CA GLY A 124 -10.52 -4.73 -7.69
C GLY A 124 -9.74 -3.42 -7.67
N ALA A 125 -8.40 -3.48 -7.64
CA ALA A 125 -7.52 -2.32 -7.65
C ALA A 125 -7.55 -1.54 -8.97
N ILE A 126 -7.81 -2.24 -10.07
CA ILE A 126 -8.00 -1.63 -11.40
C ILE A 126 -9.44 -1.15 -11.59
N ALA A 127 -10.43 -2.00 -11.27
CA ALA A 127 -11.83 -1.71 -11.54
C ALA A 127 -12.38 -0.54 -10.70
N GLY A 128 -11.95 -0.42 -9.44
CA GLY A 128 -12.39 0.67 -8.56
C GLY A 128 -12.09 2.07 -9.13
N PRO A 129 -10.84 2.38 -9.45
CA PRO A 129 -10.46 3.64 -10.10
C PRO A 129 -11.17 3.87 -11.43
N LEU A 130 -11.37 2.84 -12.26
CA LEU A 130 -12.09 2.98 -13.54
C LEU A 130 -13.57 3.32 -13.35
N ILE A 131 -14.23 2.79 -12.32
CA ILE A 131 -15.61 3.18 -11.95
C ILE A 131 -15.64 4.66 -11.58
N VAL A 132 -14.70 5.11 -10.76
CA VAL A 132 -14.59 6.53 -10.37
C VAL A 132 -14.29 7.41 -11.59
N ALA A 133 -13.39 6.98 -12.48
CA ALA A 133 -13.09 7.69 -13.73
C ALA A 133 -14.35 7.88 -14.59
N LEU A 134 -15.17 6.83 -14.73
CA LEU A 134 -16.44 6.89 -15.46
C LEU A 134 -17.41 7.90 -14.83
N VAL A 135 -17.54 7.91 -13.49
CA VAL A 135 -18.38 8.90 -12.79
C VAL A 135 -17.90 10.32 -13.08
N LEU A 136 -16.60 10.58 -13.00
CA LEU A 136 -16.05 11.90 -13.30
C LEU A 136 -16.20 12.29 -14.78
N TYR A 137 -16.06 11.33 -15.70
CA TYR A 137 -16.30 11.53 -17.12
C TYR A 137 -17.75 11.93 -17.42
N LEU A 138 -18.72 11.32 -16.74
CA LEU A 138 -20.14 11.62 -16.83
C LEU A 138 -20.52 12.92 -16.08
N ARG A 139 -19.54 13.77 -15.77
CA ARG A 139 -19.67 15.04 -15.05
C ARG A 139 -20.17 14.90 -13.60
N GLY A 140 -20.00 13.74 -12.99
CA GLY A 140 -20.13 13.58 -11.53
C GLY A 140 -18.95 14.25 -10.81
N GLY A 141 -19.19 14.76 -9.59
CA GLY A 141 -18.12 15.29 -8.74
C GLY A 141 -17.41 14.17 -7.96
N TYR A 142 -16.37 14.55 -7.21
CA TYR A 142 -15.66 13.62 -6.31
C TYR A 142 -16.59 12.97 -5.29
N GLN A 143 -17.57 13.74 -4.75
CA GLN A 143 -18.58 13.24 -3.82
C GLN A 143 -19.39 12.09 -4.43
N THR A 144 -19.84 12.24 -5.69
CA THR A 144 -20.55 11.18 -6.42
C THR A 144 -19.63 9.97 -6.65
N GLY A 145 -18.35 10.21 -6.95
CA GLY A 145 -17.33 9.16 -7.05
C GLY A 145 -17.21 8.31 -5.78
N PHE A 146 -17.15 8.97 -4.61
CA PHE A 146 -17.14 8.26 -3.33
C PHE A 146 -18.47 7.56 -3.02
N ALA A 147 -19.61 8.21 -3.31
CA ALA A 147 -20.94 7.65 -3.04
C ALA A 147 -21.20 6.36 -3.83
N VAL A 148 -20.82 6.29 -5.10
CA VAL A 148 -20.99 5.09 -5.95
C VAL A 148 -20.21 3.88 -5.39
N LEU A 149 -19.10 4.11 -4.70
CA LEU A 149 -18.33 3.06 -4.04
C LEU A 149 -19.06 2.40 -2.85
N LEU A 150 -20.21 2.93 -2.43
CA LEU A 150 -21.11 2.24 -1.50
C LEU A 150 -21.63 0.92 -2.07
N ILE A 151 -21.85 0.84 -3.38
CA ILE A 151 -22.36 -0.38 -4.03
C ILE A 151 -21.37 -1.57 -3.82
N PRO A 152 -20.10 -1.49 -4.24
CA PRO A 152 -19.17 -2.57 -3.98
C PRO A 152 -18.87 -2.77 -2.48
N ALA A 153 -19.00 -1.73 -1.63
CA ALA A 153 -18.87 -1.87 -0.19
C ALA A 153 -19.98 -2.76 0.40
N LEU A 154 -21.24 -2.52 0.03
CA LEU A 154 -22.37 -3.33 0.47
C LEU A 154 -22.28 -4.77 -0.05
N LEU A 155 -21.91 -4.94 -1.33
CA LEU A 155 -21.70 -6.29 -1.89
C LEU A 155 -20.61 -7.06 -1.14
N ALA A 156 -19.50 -6.41 -0.80
CA ALA A 156 -18.43 -7.03 -0.03
C ALA A 156 -18.89 -7.44 1.38
N ILE A 157 -19.70 -6.62 2.06
CA ILE A 157 -20.26 -6.97 3.37
C ILE A 157 -21.25 -8.15 3.26
N ILE A 158 -22.10 -8.16 2.23
CA ILE A 158 -23.03 -9.27 2.00
C ILE A 158 -22.24 -10.57 1.79
N VAL A 159 -21.25 -10.58 0.92
CA VAL A 159 -20.38 -11.76 0.68
C VAL A 159 -19.68 -12.19 1.97
N LEU A 160 -19.19 -11.26 2.78
CA LEU A 160 -18.55 -11.55 4.07
C LEU A 160 -19.51 -12.20 5.06
N LEU A 161 -20.76 -11.72 5.14
CA LEU A 161 -21.79 -12.30 6.01
C LEU A 161 -22.22 -13.70 5.55
N VAL A 162 -22.33 -13.92 4.23
CA VAL A 162 -22.56 -15.23 3.64
C VAL A 162 -21.41 -16.17 3.96
N ALA A 163 -20.16 -15.74 3.79
CA ALA A 163 -18.98 -16.53 4.13
C ALA A 163 -18.97 -16.91 5.62
N ARG A 164 -19.32 -15.99 6.53
CA ARG A 164 -19.46 -16.27 7.95
C ARG A 164 -20.57 -17.30 8.23
N HIS A 165 -21.68 -17.22 7.51
CA HIS A 165 -22.79 -18.19 7.68
C HIS A 165 -22.38 -19.59 7.24
N LEU A 166 -21.63 -19.71 6.13
CA LEU A 166 -21.17 -21.00 5.60
C LEU A 166 -20.00 -21.58 6.42
N TYR A 167 -19.15 -20.72 7.02
CA TYR A 167 -17.98 -21.11 7.81
C TYR A 167 -17.99 -20.43 9.20
N PRO A 168 -18.92 -20.79 10.09
CA PRO A 168 -19.11 -20.09 11.37
C PRO A 168 -17.95 -20.26 12.35
N THR A 169 -17.25 -21.39 12.30
CA THR A 169 -16.13 -21.73 13.20
C THR A 169 -14.88 -22.00 12.38
N PRO A 170 -13.99 -21.00 12.19
CA PRO A 170 -12.64 -21.28 11.73
C PRO A 170 -11.96 -22.15 12.80
N ARG A 171 -11.50 -23.36 12.42
CA ARG A 171 -10.83 -24.28 13.34
C ARG A 171 -9.64 -23.59 14.01
N GLU A 172 -9.35 -24.02 15.24
CA GLU A 172 -8.26 -23.51 16.06
C GLU A 172 -6.96 -23.46 15.23
N LEU A 173 -6.53 -22.25 14.96
CA LEU A 173 -5.23 -22.02 14.34
C LEU A 173 -4.20 -22.13 15.47
N GLU A 174 -3.28 -23.08 15.35
CA GLU A 174 -2.12 -23.12 16.26
C GLU A 174 -1.40 -21.78 16.19
N ALA A 175 -1.51 -21.01 17.27
CA ALA A 175 -0.84 -19.74 17.42
C ALA A 175 0.66 -19.99 17.53
N SER A 176 1.40 -19.73 16.47
CA SER A 176 2.84 -19.56 16.55
C SER A 176 3.11 -18.29 17.37
N GLN A 177 3.43 -18.45 18.65
CA GLN A 177 3.85 -17.35 19.51
C GLN A 177 5.20 -16.81 19.02
N ALA A 178 5.18 -15.77 18.22
CA ALA A 178 6.37 -15.01 17.88
C ALA A 178 6.80 -14.20 19.11
N VAL A 179 7.81 -14.66 19.82
CA VAL A 179 8.45 -13.88 20.88
C VAL A 179 9.27 -12.77 20.21
N LEU A 180 8.82 -11.53 20.37
CA LEU A 180 9.49 -10.34 19.83
C LEU A 180 10.77 -10.04 20.64
N THR A 181 11.85 -10.75 20.38
CA THR A 181 13.17 -10.43 20.91
C THR A 181 14.10 -10.07 19.75
N GLY A 182 14.43 -8.78 19.61
CA GLY A 182 15.34 -8.30 18.55
C GLY A 182 16.81 -8.73 18.71
N LYS A 183 17.13 -9.52 19.73
CA LYS A 183 18.48 -10.05 19.95
C LYS A 183 18.77 -11.18 18.97
N GLY A 184 19.84 -11.03 18.20
CA GLY A 184 20.37 -12.06 17.30
C GLY A 184 19.97 -11.97 15.84
N LEU A 185 19.48 -10.82 15.35
CA LEU A 185 19.31 -10.57 13.92
C LEU A 185 20.67 -10.24 13.26
N PRO A 186 20.98 -10.81 12.07
CA PRO A 186 22.28 -10.62 11.41
C PRO A 186 22.54 -9.15 11.07
N GLY A 187 23.81 -8.74 11.06
CA GLY A 187 24.20 -7.39 10.64
C GLY A 187 23.81 -7.06 9.19
N THR A 188 23.76 -8.05 8.30
CA THR A 188 23.27 -7.92 6.93
C THR A 188 21.80 -7.57 6.87
N PHE A 189 20.99 -8.06 7.81
CA PHE A 189 19.56 -7.70 7.90
C PHE A 189 19.36 -6.23 8.27
N TRP A 190 20.15 -5.70 9.22
CA TRP A 190 20.06 -4.28 9.56
C TRP A 190 20.48 -3.35 8.41
N LEU A 191 21.50 -3.75 7.66
CA LEU A 191 21.92 -3.03 6.46
C LEU A 191 20.83 -3.09 5.37
N TYR A 192 20.21 -4.26 5.18
CA TYR A 192 19.06 -4.42 4.32
C TYR A 192 17.91 -3.47 4.73
N LEU A 193 17.59 -3.41 6.02
CA LEU A 193 16.57 -2.50 6.55
C LEU A 193 16.90 -1.03 6.32
N ALA A 194 18.16 -0.65 6.36
CA ALA A 194 18.58 0.71 6.00
C ALA A 194 18.25 1.03 4.52
N GLY A 195 18.53 0.10 3.59
CA GLY A 195 18.15 0.27 2.19
C GLY A 195 16.64 0.33 2.00
N VAL A 196 15.89 -0.53 2.69
CA VAL A 196 14.42 -0.50 2.70
C VAL A 196 13.87 0.82 3.24
N ALA A 197 14.46 1.38 4.29
CA ALA A 197 14.09 2.67 4.85
C ALA A 197 14.21 3.81 3.83
N PHE A 198 15.29 3.82 3.04
CA PHE A 198 15.47 4.80 1.96
C PHE A 198 14.48 4.59 0.81
N ILE A 199 14.16 3.34 0.43
CA ILE A 199 13.07 3.07 -0.53
C ILE A 199 11.77 3.66 -0.01
N ALA A 200 11.37 3.31 1.21
CA ALA A 200 10.12 3.74 1.81
C ALA A 200 10.03 5.27 1.93
N ALA A 201 11.10 5.93 2.40
CA ALA A 201 11.13 7.38 2.56
C ALA A 201 11.05 8.14 1.23
N GLY A 202 11.64 7.62 0.17
CA GLY A 202 11.68 8.28 -1.14
C GLY A 202 10.54 7.91 -2.07
N TYR A 203 9.68 6.99 -1.70
CA TYR A 203 8.55 6.58 -2.54
C TYR A 203 7.35 7.48 -2.32
N VAL A 204 7.05 8.32 -3.32
CA VAL A 204 5.95 9.28 -3.22
C VAL A 204 4.63 8.53 -3.16
N ASP A 205 3.84 8.76 -2.12
CA ASP A 205 2.52 8.15 -1.98
C ASP A 205 1.54 8.72 -3.01
N TYR A 206 0.67 7.87 -3.55
CA TYR A 206 -0.22 8.22 -4.64
C TYR A 206 -1.11 9.44 -4.37
N PRO A 207 -1.68 9.67 -3.16
CA PRO A 207 -2.44 10.88 -2.88
C PRO A 207 -1.70 12.18 -3.17
N LEU A 208 -0.37 12.26 -2.96
CA LEU A 208 0.42 13.44 -3.30
C LEU A 208 0.62 13.58 -4.81
N ILE A 209 0.81 12.46 -5.52
CA ILE A 209 0.85 12.44 -6.99
C ILE A 209 -0.48 12.94 -7.56
N ALA A 210 -1.59 12.37 -7.11
CA ALA A 210 -2.93 12.74 -7.57
C ALA A 210 -3.27 14.21 -7.24
N TYR A 211 -2.85 14.69 -6.06
CA TYR A 211 -2.93 16.10 -5.67
C TYR A 211 -2.20 17.01 -6.67
N HIS A 212 -0.96 16.65 -7.04
CA HIS A 212 -0.16 17.40 -8.00
C HIS A 212 -0.84 17.46 -9.37
N LEU A 213 -1.28 16.31 -9.89
CA LEU A 213 -1.95 16.21 -11.19
C LEU A 213 -3.26 17.01 -11.25
N GLY A 214 -4.01 17.05 -10.14
CA GLY A 214 -5.26 17.79 -10.03
C GLY A 214 -5.04 19.31 -9.86
N LYS A 215 -4.12 19.72 -8.99
CA LYS A 215 -3.87 21.13 -8.66
C LYS A 215 -3.30 21.92 -9.84
N GLY A 216 -2.44 21.29 -10.64
CA GLY A 216 -1.80 21.93 -11.80
C GLY A 216 -2.69 21.99 -13.03
N SER A 217 -3.91 21.43 -13.01
CA SER A 217 -4.75 21.21 -14.21
C SER A 217 -3.98 20.54 -15.37
N LEU A 218 -2.90 19.81 -15.03
CA LEU A 218 -2.05 19.10 -15.98
C LEU A 218 -2.81 17.98 -16.68
N VAL A 219 -3.81 17.43 -15.98
CA VAL A 219 -4.60 16.28 -16.40
C VAL A 219 -6.07 16.56 -16.06
N ALA A 220 -6.98 16.23 -16.98
CA ALA A 220 -8.42 16.30 -16.68
C ALA A 220 -8.76 15.33 -15.52
N SER A 221 -9.68 15.75 -14.64
CA SER A 221 -9.96 15.04 -13.37
C SER A 221 -10.31 13.57 -13.55
N ASN A 222 -10.98 13.21 -14.64
CA ASN A 222 -11.35 11.84 -14.97
C ASN A 222 -10.16 10.95 -15.38
N TRP A 223 -9.02 11.54 -15.80
CA TRP A 223 -7.82 10.79 -16.14
C TRP A 223 -6.97 10.43 -14.92
N ILE A 224 -7.10 11.15 -13.80
CA ILE A 224 -6.31 10.88 -12.59
C ILE A 224 -6.56 9.43 -12.07
N PRO A 225 -7.82 8.97 -11.92
CA PRO A 225 -8.04 7.57 -11.54
C PRO A 225 -7.65 6.58 -12.64
N VAL A 226 -7.68 6.96 -13.93
CA VAL A 226 -7.20 6.10 -15.03
C VAL A 226 -5.68 5.87 -14.90
N LEU A 227 -4.91 6.92 -14.63
CA LEU A 227 -3.47 6.81 -14.39
C LEU A 227 -3.16 5.88 -13.21
N TYR A 228 -3.97 5.92 -12.17
CA TYR A 228 -3.85 4.99 -11.05
C TYR A 228 -4.16 3.54 -11.46
N ALA A 229 -5.24 3.32 -12.22
CA ALA A 229 -5.57 1.99 -12.73
C ALA A 229 -4.46 1.41 -13.62
N VAL A 230 -3.84 2.25 -14.47
CA VAL A 230 -2.65 1.86 -15.27
C VAL A 230 -1.48 1.48 -14.38
N ALA A 231 -1.22 2.26 -13.34
CA ALA A 231 -0.16 1.95 -12.37
C ALA A 231 -0.41 0.61 -11.64
N MET A 232 -1.66 0.33 -11.24
CA MET A 232 -2.01 -0.96 -10.61
C MET A 232 -1.88 -2.14 -11.57
N GLY A 233 -2.20 -1.94 -12.86
CA GLY A 233 -1.93 -2.95 -13.89
C GLY A 233 -0.43 -3.23 -14.07
N ALA A 234 0.40 -2.19 -14.07
CA ALA A 234 1.85 -2.30 -14.13
C ALA A 234 2.43 -2.97 -12.87
N ASP A 235 1.89 -2.63 -11.70
CA ASP A 235 2.21 -3.23 -10.39
C ASP A 235 1.99 -4.75 -10.40
N ALA A 236 0.80 -5.20 -10.80
CA ALA A 236 0.46 -6.61 -10.87
C ALA A 236 1.43 -7.42 -11.76
N LEU A 237 1.77 -6.88 -12.94
CA LEU A 237 2.73 -7.52 -13.84
C LEU A 237 4.15 -7.50 -13.27
N ALA A 238 4.55 -6.37 -12.70
CA ALA A 238 5.87 -6.19 -12.11
C ALA A 238 6.09 -7.13 -10.91
N ALA A 239 5.09 -7.30 -10.05
CA ALA A 239 5.17 -8.21 -8.91
C ALA A 239 5.53 -9.64 -9.33
N LEU A 240 4.93 -10.14 -10.42
CA LEU A 240 5.24 -11.46 -10.98
C LEU A 240 6.67 -11.51 -11.56
N ILE A 241 7.03 -10.50 -12.37
CA ILE A 241 8.35 -10.44 -13.01
C ILE A 241 9.47 -10.32 -11.98
N PHE A 242 9.34 -9.40 -11.02
CA PHE A 242 10.37 -9.17 -10.01
C PHE A 242 10.44 -10.31 -8.99
N GLY A 243 9.31 -10.97 -8.67
CA GLY A 243 9.31 -12.19 -7.88
C GLY A 243 10.14 -13.31 -8.55
N TYR A 244 9.89 -13.55 -9.85
CA TYR A 244 10.66 -14.53 -10.63
C TYR A 244 12.15 -14.17 -10.76
N LEU A 245 12.46 -12.89 -10.98
CA LEU A 245 13.84 -12.41 -11.06
C LEU A 245 14.57 -12.55 -9.71
N TYR A 246 13.85 -12.33 -8.59
CA TYR A 246 14.40 -12.49 -7.26
C TYR A 246 14.90 -13.92 -7.00
N ASP A 247 14.19 -14.92 -7.46
CA ASP A 247 14.62 -16.32 -7.34
C ASP A 247 15.91 -16.63 -8.12
N ARG A 248 16.26 -15.79 -9.12
CA ARG A 248 17.46 -15.98 -9.97
C ARG A 248 18.66 -15.16 -9.54
N ILE A 249 18.45 -13.87 -9.25
CA ILE A 249 19.54 -12.93 -8.97
C ILE A 249 19.48 -12.34 -7.54
N GLY A 250 18.54 -12.83 -6.71
CA GLY A 250 18.46 -12.46 -5.31
C GLY A 250 18.20 -10.95 -5.10
N ILE A 251 18.83 -10.40 -4.09
CA ILE A 251 18.59 -9.03 -3.61
C ILE A 251 18.98 -7.93 -4.61
N TYR A 252 19.81 -8.25 -5.63
CA TYR A 252 20.16 -7.29 -6.69
C TYR A 252 18.93 -6.77 -7.46
N VAL A 253 17.85 -7.56 -7.48
CA VAL A 253 16.56 -7.14 -8.04
C VAL A 253 16.04 -5.85 -7.40
N LEU A 254 16.22 -5.68 -6.08
CA LEU A 254 15.80 -4.47 -5.39
C LEU A 254 16.62 -3.24 -5.81
N ALA A 255 17.91 -3.42 -6.09
CA ALA A 255 18.72 -2.34 -6.63
C ALA A 255 18.23 -1.91 -8.03
N ILE A 256 17.90 -2.88 -8.89
CA ILE A 256 17.32 -2.61 -10.22
C ILE A 256 15.97 -1.90 -10.07
N ALA A 257 15.09 -2.40 -9.22
CA ALA A 257 13.77 -1.81 -8.97
C ALA A 257 13.87 -0.38 -8.45
N ALA A 258 14.74 -0.12 -7.47
CA ALA A 258 14.96 1.23 -6.93
C ALA A 258 15.55 2.18 -8.00
N LEU A 259 16.48 1.70 -8.83
CA LEU A 259 17.05 2.49 -9.92
C LEU A 259 15.97 2.87 -10.96
N VAL A 260 15.16 1.91 -11.41
CA VAL A 260 14.05 2.16 -12.33
C VAL A 260 13.05 3.12 -11.67
N SER A 261 12.67 2.87 -10.42
CA SER A 261 11.71 3.70 -9.69
C SER A 261 12.21 5.13 -9.49
N SER A 262 13.52 5.38 -9.40
CA SER A 262 14.05 6.75 -9.25
C SER A 262 13.59 7.71 -10.36
N MET A 263 13.16 7.16 -11.52
CA MET A 263 12.74 7.95 -12.68
C MET A 263 11.26 8.38 -12.62
N PHE A 264 10.42 7.79 -11.75
CA PHE A 264 8.99 8.14 -11.74
C PHE A 264 8.75 9.59 -11.29
N ALA A 265 9.45 10.04 -10.25
CA ALA A 265 9.21 11.36 -9.68
C ALA A 265 9.53 12.51 -10.66
N PRO A 266 10.68 12.55 -11.37
CA PRO A 266 10.90 13.54 -12.41
C PRO A 266 9.81 13.55 -13.49
N LEU A 267 9.40 12.37 -13.95
CA LEU A 267 8.41 12.25 -15.02
C LEU A 267 7.02 12.72 -14.60
N VAL A 268 6.62 12.42 -13.37
CA VAL A 268 5.29 12.79 -12.84
C VAL A 268 5.24 14.26 -12.47
N PHE A 269 6.24 14.77 -11.77
CA PHE A 269 6.19 16.11 -11.16
C PHE A 269 6.73 17.24 -12.04
N LEU A 270 7.57 16.93 -13.04
CA LEU A 270 8.16 17.94 -13.93
C LEU A 270 7.69 17.81 -15.38
N GLY A 271 6.94 16.72 -15.69
CA GLY A 271 6.48 16.43 -17.04
C GLY A 271 5.04 16.85 -17.31
N GLY A 272 4.64 16.78 -18.60
CA GLY A 272 3.24 16.86 -19.02
C GLY A 272 2.54 15.49 -18.95
N PHE A 273 1.30 15.42 -19.48
CA PHE A 273 0.45 14.21 -19.43
C PHE A 273 1.16 12.91 -19.88
N ALA A 274 1.84 12.95 -21.03
CA ALA A 274 2.52 11.75 -21.55
C ALA A 274 3.65 11.28 -20.62
N MET A 275 4.43 12.20 -20.05
CA MET A 275 5.47 11.87 -19.09
C MET A 275 4.87 11.37 -17.78
N ALA A 276 3.77 11.97 -17.31
CA ALA A 276 3.05 11.49 -16.14
C ALA A 276 2.53 10.06 -16.33
N LEU A 277 2.00 9.72 -17.51
CA LEU A 277 1.58 8.35 -17.82
C LEU A 277 2.73 7.35 -17.72
N VAL A 278 3.88 7.65 -18.34
CA VAL A 278 5.09 6.80 -18.23
C VAL A 278 5.58 6.73 -16.79
N GLY A 279 5.60 7.87 -16.10
CA GLY A 279 5.97 7.93 -14.69
C GLY A 279 5.07 7.07 -13.79
N MET A 280 3.77 7.02 -14.07
CA MET A 280 2.83 6.17 -13.34
C MET A 280 3.02 4.67 -13.61
N VAL A 281 3.38 4.30 -14.84
CA VAL A 281 3.80 2.92 -15.13
C VAL A 281 5.05 2.54 -14.33
N ILE A 282 6.05 3.42 -14.30
CA ILE A 282 7.29 3.20 -13.54
C ILE A 282 7.00 3.17 -12.02
N TRP A 283 6.11 4.01 -11.54
CA TRP A 283 5.65 3.99 -10.15
C TRP A 283 4.99 2.64 -9.81
N GLY A 284 4.08 2.14 -10.66
CA GLY A 284 3.48 0.82 -10.49
C GLY A 284 4.53 -0.30 -10.50
N ILE A 285 5.49 -0.27 -11.42
CA ILE A 285 6.60 -1.24 -11.48
C ILE A 285 7.37 -1.28 -10.16
N GLY A 286 7.72 -0.12 -9.61
CA GLY A 286 8.41 -0.04 -8.33
C GLY A 286 7.58 -0.57 -7.15
N MET A 287 6.26 -0.34 -7.18
CA MET A 287 5.34 -0.83 -6.15
C MET A 287 5.27 -2.36 -6.16
N GLY A 288 5.07 -2.98 -7.34
CA GLY A 288 5.02 -4.43 -7.48
C GLY A 288 6.33 -5.13 -7.08
N ALA A 289 7.48 -4.51 -7.38
CA ALA A 289 8.77 -5.00 -6.90
C ALA A 289 8.86 -4.95 -5.36
N GLN A 290 8.39 -3.89 -4.73
CA GLN A 290 8.38 -3.77 -3.26
C GLN A 290 7.45 -4.81 -2.62
N GLU A 291 6.24 -4.96 -3.13
CA GLU A 291 5.25 -5.89 -2.57
C GLU A 291 5.69 -7.36 -2.67
N SER A 292 6.32 -7.75 -3.77
CA SER A 292 6.76 -9.12 -4.00
C SER A 292 8.11 -9.44 -3.33
N VAL A 293 9.10 -8.56 -3.46
CA VAL A 293 10.49 -8.91 -3.13
C VAL A 293 10.89 -8.55 -1.70
N LEU A 294 10.39 -7.42 -1.13
CA LEU A 294 10.87 -7.01 0.19
C LEU A 294 10.61 -8.05 1.28
N ARG A 295 9.43 -8.67 1.27
CA ARG A 295 9.09 -9.72 2.24
C ARG A 295 9.82 -11.03 1.97
N ALA A 296 10.00 -11.39 0.71
CA ALA A 296 10.77 -12.57 0.32
C ALA A 296 12.23 -12.47 0.78
N ALA A 297 12.84 -11.30 0.67
CA ALA A 297 14.20 -11.05 1.15
C ALA A 297 14.34 -11.26 2.66
N VAL A 298 13.38 -10.80 3.48
CA VAL A 298 13.36 -11.08 4.93
C VAL A 298 13.30 -12.58 5.20
N ALA A 299 12.42 -13.32 4.49
CA ALA A 299 12.27 -14.76 4.65
C ALA A 299 13.57 -15.53 4.34
N ASN A 300 14.34 -15.06 3.36
CA ASN A 300 15.58 -15.72 2.95
C ASN A 300 16.77 -15.37 3.84
N MET A 301 16.77 -14.21 4.50
CA MET A 301 17.85 -13.77 5.38
C MET A 301 17.74 -14.32 6.81
N ILE A 302 16.53 -14.74 7.22
CA ILE A 302 16.22 -15.02 8.62
C ILE A 302 15.69 -16.46 8.77
N SER A 303 16.22 -17.19 9.75
CA SER A 303 15.75 -18.51 10.12
C SER A 303 14.27 -18.52 10.54
N ILE A 304 13.58 -19.64 10.31
CA ILE A 304 12.12 -19.78 10.51
C ILE A 304 11.68 -19.36 11.91
N ASP A 305 12.43 -19.72 12.93
CA ASP A 305 12.20 -19.42 14.35
C ASP A 305 12.21 -17.94 14.69
N ARG A 306 12.84 -17.08 13.87
CA ARG A 306 12.99 -15.64 14.09
C ARG A 306 12.27 -14.76 13.06
N ARG A 307 11.63 -15.36 12.07
CA ARG A 307 10.94 -14.62 10.99
C ARG A 307 9.86 -13.70 11.52
N GLY A 308 9.09 -14.12 12.53
CA GLY A 308 8.05 -13.26 13.12
C GLY A 308 8.61 -11.95 13.68
N THR A 309 9.70 -12.04 14.45
CA THR A 309 10.41 -10.85 14.97
C THR A 309 10.96 -9.98 13.83
N ALA A 310 11.59 -10.61 12.83
CA ALA A 310 12.16 -9.88 11.69
C ALA A 310 11.10 -9.14 10.88
N TYR A 311 9.95 -9.76 10.62
CA TYR A 311 8.82 -9.10 9.97
C TYR A 311 8.22 -7.96 10.81
N GLY A 312 8.17 -8.12 12.13
CA GLY A 312 7.74 -7.05 13.04
C GLY A 312 8.66 -5.83 12.95
N VAL A 313 9.98 -6.05 13.03
CA VAL A 313 10.99 -4.98 12.90
C VAL A 313 10.95 -4.36 11.50
N PHE A 314 10.88 -5.17 10.43
CA PHE A 314 10.76 -4.72 9.05
C PHE A 314 9.54 -3.82 8.86
N ASN A 315 8.34 -4.28 9.25
CA ASN A 315 7.10 -3.52 9.09
C ASN A 315 7.13 -2.20 9.87
N THR A 316 7.73 -2.21 11.06
CA THR A 316 7.87 -1.00 11.89
C THR A 316 8.77 0.03 11.22
N ILE A 317 9.96 -0.39 10.78
CA ILE A 317 10.91 0.50 10.10
C ILE A 317 10.32 1.00 8.78
N TYR A 318 9.75 0.11 7.96
CA TYR A 318 9.11 0.47 6.71
C TYR A 318 8.00 1.50 6.91
N GLY A 319 7.09 1.28 7.87
CA GLY A 319 5.99 2.19 8.17
C GLY A 319 6.46 3.56 8.70
N ILE A 320 7.46 3.59 9.60
CA ILE A 320 8.03 4.84 10.12
C ILE A 320 8.67 5.67 9.00
N PHE A 321 9.49 5.04 8.15
CA PHE A 321 10.19 5.75 7.08
C PHE A 321 9.25 6.13 5.94
N TRP A 322 8.23 5.33 5.65
CA TRP A 322 7.16 5.72 4.73
C TRP A 322 6.42 6.96 5.22
N PHE A 323 6.01 6.99 6.49
CA PHE A 323 5.38 8.16 7.09
C PHE A 323 6.28 9.40 7.06
N ALA A 324 7.51 9.26 7.54
CA ALA A 324 8.46 10.37 7.58
C ALA A 324 8.74 10.94 6.17
N GLY A 325 8.92 10.05 5.19
CA GLY A 325 9.12 10.43 3.80
C GLY A 325 7.91 11.11 3.19
N SER A 326 6.70 10.54 3.36
CA SER A 326 5.45 11.12 2.85
C SER A 326 5.17 12.50 3.46
N ALA A 327 5.34 12.64 4.78
CA ALA A 327 5.17 13.92 5.46
C ALA A 327 6.19 14.97 4.98
N LEU A 328 7.47 14.57 4.87
CA LEU A 328 8.52 15.45 4.37
C LEU A 328 8.27 15.85 2.91
N MET A 329 7.94 14.90 2.04
CA MET A 329 7.66 15.19 0.62
C MET A 329 6.42 16.08 0.45
N GLY A 330 5.41 15.93 1.30
CA GLY A 330 4.27 16.84 1.33
C GLY A 330 4.68 18.28 1.68
N MET A 331 5.55 18.47 2.69
CA MET A 331 6.10 19.77 3.05
C MET A 331 6.99 20.34 1.92
N LEU A 332 7.88 19.53 1.36
CA LEU A 332 8.74 19.93 0.24
C LEU A 332 7.93 20.34 -0.99
N TYR A 333 6.79 19.70 -1.23
CA TYR A 333 5.89 20.01 -2.32
C TYR A 333 5.33 21.44 -2.21
N ASP A 334 4.99 21.89 -1.01
CA ASP A 334 4.46 23.25 -0.79
C ASP A 334 5.51 24.34 -1.09
N PHE A 335 6.79 24.01 -1.06
CA PHE A 335 7.86 24.91 -1.55
C PHE A 335 8.07 24.77 -3.07
N SER A 336 8.27 23.55 -3.56
CA SER A 336 8.45 23.26 -5.00
C SER A 336 8.38 21.77 -5.28
N ALA A 337 7.72 21.38 -6.38
CA ALA A 337 7.74 20.02 -6.91
C ALA A 337 9.17 19.50 -7.18
N GLY A 338 10.10 20.39 -7.54
CA GLY A 338 11.51 20.05 -7.74
C GLY A 338 12.20 19.51 -6.49
N TYR A 339 11.85 19.98 -5.29
CA TYR A 339 12.39 19.44 -4.04
C TYR A 339 11.87 18.00 -3.75
N VAL A 340 10.61 17.71 -4.09
CA VAL A 340 10.08 16.34 -4.01
C VAL A 340 10.86 15.40 -4.91
N VAL A 341 11.10 15.84 -6.16
CA VAL A 341 11.89 15.07 -7.13
C VAL A 341 13.31 14.83 -6.62
N ALA A 342 13.99 15.88 -6.17
CA ALA A 342 15.37 15.76 -5.67
C ALA A 342 15.46 14.82 -4.48
N PHE A 343 14.53 14.90 -3.52
CA PHE A 343 14.49 14.02 -2.35
C PHE A 343 14.20 12.57 -2.75
N SER A 344 13.16 12.34 -3.58
CA SER A 344 12.79 11.01 -4.06
C SER A 344 13.95 10.33 -4.80
N VAL A 345 14.53 11.01 -5.77
CA VAL A 345 15.67 10.48 -6.56
C VAL A 345 16.87 10.19 -5.66
N ALA A 346 17.26 11.13 -4.79
CA ALA A 346 18.42 10.95 -3.92
C ALA A 346 18.27 9.73 -2.98
N THR A 347 17.11 9.56 -2.36
CA THR A 347 16.85 8.43 -1.45
C THR A 347 16.78 7.11 -2.19
N GLN A 348 16.16 7.05 -3.37
CA GLN A 348 16.14 5.86 -4.21
C GLN A 348 17.56 5.46 -4.64
N LEU A 349 18.40 6.41 -5.10
CA LEU A 349 19.79 6.13 -5.48
C LEU A 349 20.64 5.69 -4.29
N LEU A 350 20.45 6.26 -3.10
CA LEU A 350 21.11 5.79 -1.88
C LEU A 350 20.72 4.35 -1.58
N SER A 351 19.43 4.00 -1.73
CA SER A 351 18.98 2.61 -1.58
C SER A 351 19.65 1.68 -2.59
N VAL A 352 19.82 2.09 -3.85
CA VAL A 352 20.54 1.29 -4.87
C VAL A 352 21.93 0.91 -4.37
N LEU A 353 22.70 1.88 -3.87
CA LEU A 353 24.07 1.65 -3.37
C LEU A 353 24.08 0.66 -2.20
N ILE A 354 23.14 0.82 -1.27
CA ILE A 354 23.02 -0.06 -0.10
C ILE A 354 22.63 -1.47 -0.55
N MET A 355 21.64 -1.63 -1.44
CA MET A 355 21.19 -2.94 -1.91
C MET A 355 22.28 -3.68 -2.71
N LEU A 356 23.07 -2.97 -3.51
CA LEU A 356 24.24 -3.55 -4.18
C LEU A 356 25.28 -4.06 -3.18
N TYR A 357 25.53 -3.29 -2.12
CA TYR A 357 26.46 -3.69 -1.06
C TYR A 357 25.94 -4.90 -0.25
N VAL A 358 24.65 -4.93 0.06
CA VAL A 358 23.99 -6.08 0.71
C VAL A 358 24.09 -7.32 -0.16
N GLY A 359 23.81 -7.18 -1.47
CA GLY A 359 23.91 -8.29 -2.43
C GLY A 359 25.32 -8.89 -2.48
N LYS A 360 26.35 -8.04 -2.52
CA LYS A 360 27.75 -8.50 -2.48
C LYS A 360 28.08 -9.26 -1.18
N LYS A 361 27.58 -8.78 -0.04
CA LYS A 361 27.86 -9.40 1.27
C LYS A 361 27.06 -10.69 1.50
N ALA A 362 25.96 -10.89 0.80
CA ALA A 362 25.16 -12.12 0.87
C ALA A 362 25.73 -13.26 -0.01
N THR A 363 26.61 -12.92 -0.96
CA THR A 363 27.28 -13.88 -1.85
C THR A 363 28.70 -14.28 -1.39
N THR A 364 29.25 -13.58 -0.42
CA THR A 364 30.50 -13.92 0.32
C THR A 364 30.16 -14.57 1.65
#